data_0cc6ad60996d49ab9736707671620063
#
_entry.id   0cc6ad60996d49ab9736707671620063
#
_cell.length_a   1.000
_cell.length_b   1.000
_cell.length_c   1.000
_cell.angle_alpha   90.00
_cell.angle_beta   90.00
_cell.angle_gamma   90.00
#
_symmetry.space_group_name_H-M   'P 1'
#
loop_
_entity.id
_entity.type
_entity.pdbx_description
1 polymer ?
#
loop_
_entity_poly.entity_id
_entity_poly.type
_entity_poly.pdbx_seq_one_letter_code
_entity_poly.pdbx_strand_id
1 'polypeptide(L)'
;QKAVPQTFNNHLASAIGCKHSLGFEQDTVWLSVLPIYHISGLSVILRAVIEGFTVRLVKKFQTDDMLTQIKTYPITHMSLVPQTLKWLMDAGLTQPFSLEKILLGGAKLSPQLIEQAFAYRLPVYNSFGMTETCSQFLTASPQMLKERFDTVGKPSENVEVKIKNPNAYGHGELLIKGENVMNGYLYPKYLKDTFDNDGYFQTGDIAEIDDEGYVMIYDRRKDLIISGGENIYPYQIETIAKDFEGIEDAVCVGISDDIWGQVPILY
;
A
#
# COMPACT_ATOMS: atom_id res chain seq x y z
N GLN A 1 2.27 9.20 18.41
CA GLN A 1 2.03 7.75 18.25
C GLN A 1 0.56 7.44 18.53
N LYS A 2 0.01 6.41 17.86
CA LYS A 2 -1.36 5.94 18.05
C LYS A 2 -1.34 4.47 18.45
N ALA A 3 -2.23 4.06 19.37
CA ALA A 3 -2.44 2.66 19.69
C ALA A 3 -3.72 2.19 19.00
N VAL A 4 -3.57 1.22 18.10
CA VAL A 4 -4.63 0.66 17.26
C VAL A 4 -5.02 -0.71 17.82
N PRO A 5 -6.19 -0.85 18.47
CA PRO A 5 -6.69 -2.15 18.87
C PRO A 5 -7.22 -2.90 17.64
N GLN A 6 -6.87 -4.15 17.52
CA GLN A 6 -7.33 -5.04 16.46
C GLN A 6 -7.96 -6.28 17.09
N THR A 7 -9.13 -6.66 16.63
CA THR A 7 -9.81 -7.89 17.05
C THR A 7 -9.51 -9.03 16.08
N PHE A 8 -9.72 -10.26 16.50
CA PHE A 8 -9.60 -11.41 15.60
C PHE A 8 -10.56 -11.30 14.42
N ASN A 9 -11.78 -10.78 14.64
CA ASN A 9 -12.75 -10.56 13.56
C ASN A 9 -12.25 -9.55 12.51
N ASN A 10 -11.54 -8.48 12.92
CA ASN A 10 -10.93 -7.55 11.97
C ASN A 10 -9.90 -8.28 11.09
N HIS A 11 -9.06 -9.14 11.67
CA HIS A 11 -8.09 -9.93 10.91
C HIS A 11 -8.74 -10.97 10.02
N LEU A 12 -9.81 -11.62 10.47
CA LEU A 12 -10.58 -12.57 9.66
C LEU A 12 -11.18 -11.87 8.42
N ALA A 13 -11.83 -10.72 8.63
CA ALA A 13 -12.38 -9.93 7.52
C ALA A 13 -11.29 -9.46 6.55
N SER A 14 -10.11 -9.02 7.06
CA SER A 14 -8.96 -8.66 6.25
C SER A 14 -8.42 -9.85 5.45
N ALA A 15 -8.36 -11.05 6.04
CA ALA A 15 -7.91 -12.27 5.38
C ALA A 15 -8.86 -12.66 4.22
N ILE A 16 -10.17 -12.63 4.46
CA ILE A 16 -11.21 -12.92 3.45
C ILE A 16 -11.08 -11.95 2.27
N GLY A 17 -11.03 -10.63 2.53
CA GLY A 17 -10.89 -9.62 1.49
C GLY A 17 -9.59 -9.75 0.71
N CYS A 18 -8.48 -10.08 1.38
CA CYS A 18 -7.21 -10.33 0.71
C CYS A 18 -7.25 -11.59 -0.16
N LYS A 19 -7.89 -12.65 0.31
CA LYS A 19 -8.05 -13.89 -0.47
C LYS A 19 -8.78 -13.64 -1.77
N HIS A 20 -9.87 -12.87 -1.77
CA HIS A 20 -10.62 -12.52 -2.97
C HIS A 20 -9.80 -11.67 -3.95
N SER A 21 -9.03 -10.72 -3.47
CA SER A 21 -8.29 -9.76 -4.32
C SER A 21 -6.93 -10.25 -4.80
N LEU A 22 -6.22 -11.07 -4.00
CA LEU A 22 -4.89 -11.58 -4.32
C LEU A 22 -4.92 -13.04 -4.78
N GLY A 23 -5.76 -13.86 -4.15
CA GLY A 23 -5.81 -15.31 -4.35
C GLY A 23 -4.71 -16.04 -3.59
N PHE A 24 -5.09 -16.95 -2.70
CA PHE A 24 -4.22 -17.93 -2.03
C PHE A 24 -5.08 -19.09 -1.51
N GLU A 25 -4.51 -20.28 -1.51
CA GLU A 25 -5.17 -21.53 -1.14
C GLU A 25 -4.26 -22.36 -0.21
N GLN A 26 -4.67 -23.57 0.14
CA GLN A 26 -3.91 -24.43 1.07
C GLN A 26 -2.54 -24.86 0.54
N ASP A 27 -2.36 -24.91 -0.78
CA ASP A 27 -1.08 -25.22 -1.44
C ASP A 27 -0.15 -24.01 -1.57
N THR A 28 -0.58 -22.82 -1.17
CA THR A 28 0.23 -21.61 -1.14
C THR A 28 1.44 -21.78 -0.24
N VAL A 29 2.61 -21.35 -0.73
CA VAL A 29 3.83 -21.21 0.06
C VAL A 29 4.24 -19.74 0.05
N TRP A 30 4.01 -19.05 1.18
CA TRP A 30 4.27 -17.62 1.31
C TRP A 30 5.62 -17.37 2.00
N LEU A 31 6.54 -16.74 1.28
CA LEU A 31 7.82 -16.30 1.86
C LEU A 31 7.60 -14.99 2.63
N SER A 32 7.66 -15.07 3.96
CA SER A 32 7.45 -13.93 4.86
C SER A 32 8.77 -13.26 5.20
N VAL A 33 9.00 -12.10 4.60
CA VAL A 33 10.24 -11.31 4.74
C VAL A 33 10.02 -10.00 5.50
N LEU A 34 8.76 -9.57 5.64
CA LEU A 34 8.41 -8.36 6.35
C LEU A 34 8.39 -8.60 7.86
N PRO A 35 8.79 -7.60 8.68
CA PRO A 35 8.81 -7.75 10.13
C PRO A 35 7.44 -8.05 10.71
N ILE A 36 7.34 -9.06 11.58
CA ILE A 36 6.08 -9.50 12.19
C ILE A 36 5.52 -8.52 13.24
N TYR A 37 6.32 -7.55 13.68
CA TYR A 37 5.87 -6.46 14.55
C TYR A 37 5.17 -5.33 13.76
N HIS A 38 5.17 -5.39 12.44
CA HIS A 38 4.32 -4.60 11.56
C HIS A 38 3.14 -5.43 11.06
N ILE A 39 2.01 -4.77 10.83
CA ILE A 39 0.80 -5.45 10.35
C ILE A 39 1.02 -6.17 9.03
N SER A 40 1.89 -5.67 8.16
CA SER A 40 2.21 -6.29 6.87
C SER A 40 2.86 -7.68 7.01
N GLY A 41 3.70 -7.89 8.02
CA GLY A 41 4.28 -9.21 8.33
C GLY A 41 3.35 -10.09 9.15
N LEU A 42 2.70 -9.53 10.19
CA LEU A 42 1.77 -10.26 11.05
C LEU A 42 0.59 -10.82 10.24
N SER A 43 0.04 -10.05 9.30
CA SER A 43 -1.11 -10.47 8.51
C SER A 43 -0.86 -11.74 7.70
N VAL A 44 0.37 -11.98 7.22
CA VAL A 44 0.71 -13.22 6.51
C VAL A 44 0.56 -14.43 7.41
N ILE A 45 1.04 -14.34 8.65
CA ILE A 45 0.93 -15.43 9.63
C ILE A 45 -0.54 -15.69 9.98
N LEU A 46 -1.32 -14.64 10.23
CA LEU A 46 -2.73 -14.77 10.57
C LEU A 46 -3.54 -15.36 9.41
N ARG A 47 -3.28 -14.94 8.17
CA ARG A 47 -3.88 -15.55 6.96
C ARG A 47 -3.54 -17.02 6.85
N ALA A 48 -2.30 -17.40 7.12
CA ALA A 48 -1.89 -18.80 7.09
C ALA A 48 -2.59 -19.65 8.14
N VAL A 49 -2.81 -19.12 9.35
CA VAL A 49 -3.59 -19.80 10.41
C VAL A 49 -5.05 -19.95 10.00
N ILE A 50 -5.64 -18.93 9.36
CA ILE A 50 -7.05 -18.93 8.96
C ILE A 50 -7.28 -19.89 7.77
N GLU A 51 -6.39 -19.90 6.77
CA GLU A 51 -6.58 -20.59 5.50
C GLU A 51 -5.82 -21.92 5.37
N GLY A 52 -4.87 -22.18 6.27
CA GLY A 52 -4.14 -23.46 6.31
C GLY A 52 -3.00 -23.58 5.30
N PHE A 53 -2.39 -22.49 4.86
CA PHE A 53 -1.25 -22.53 3.93
C PHE A 53 0.12 -22.48 4.64
N THR A 54 1.19 -22.76 3.89
CA THR A 54 2.56 -22.79 4.42
C THR A 54 3.18 -21.39 4.45
N VAL A 55 3.78 -21.01 5.59
CA VAL A 55 4.62 -19.80 5.69
C VAL A 55 6.08 -20.22 5.89
N ARG A 56 6.95 -19.67 5.04
CA ARG A 56 8.40 -19.73 5.24
C ARG A 56 8.86 -18.43 5.88
N LEU A 57 9.28 -18.50 7.13
CA LEU A 57 9.80 -17.35 7.87
C LEU A 57 11.29 -17.18 7.61
N VAL A 58 11.71 -15.95 7.39
CA VAL A 58 13.13 -15.59 7.35
C VAL A 58 13.44 -14.61 8.48
N LYS A 59 14.61 -14.77 9.09
CA LYS A 59 15.00 -13.96 10.24
C LYS A 59 15.27 -12.51 9.86
N LYS A 60 15.83 -12.29 8.68
CA LYS A 60 16.21 -10.97 8.16
C LYS A 60 16.20 -11.02 6.62
N PHE A 61 15.77 -9.95 5.99
CA PHE A 61 15.90 -9.81 4.55
C PHE A 61 17.38 -9.68 4.19
N GLN A 62 17.85 -10.60 3.33
CA GLN A 62 19.14 -10.54 2.66
C GLN A 62 18.91 -11.00 1.21
N THR A 63 19.32 -10.21 0.25
CA THR A 63 18.99 -10.39 -1.17
C THR A 63 19.38 -11.77 -1.70
N ASP A 64 20.60 -12.22 -1.40
CA ASP A 64 21.11 -13.52 -1.87
C ASP A 64 20.36 -14.70 -1.23
N ASP A 65 20.04 -14.61 0.06
CA ASP A 65 19.23 -15.60 0.75
C ASP A 65 17.82 -15.70 0.15
N MET A 66 17.20 -14.54 -0.14
CA MET A 66 15.86 -14.50 -0.75
C MET A 66 15.87 -15.11 -2.14
N LEU A 67 16.86 -14.78 -2.98
CA LEU A 67 17.02 -15.40 -4.30
C LEU A 67 17.23 -16.90 -4.20
N THR A 68 18.03 -17.36 -3.25
CA THR A 68 18.23 -18.78 -2.98
C THR A 68 16.92 -19.46 -2.57
N GLN A 69 16.14 -18.85 -1.67
CA GLN A 69 14.81 -19.36 -1.29
C GLN A 69 13.87 -19.49 -2.49
N ILE A 70 13.76 -18.43 -3.31
CA ILE A 70 12.88 -18.38 -4.49
C ILE A 70 13.29 -19.45 -5.53
N LYS A 71 14.59 -19.66 -5.73
CA LYS A 71 15.12 -20.64 -6.71
C LYS A 71 15.03 -22.09 -6.23
N THR A 72 15.11 -22.32 -4.90
CA THR A 72 15.23 -23.67 -4.34
C THR A 72 13.88 -24.26 -3.91
N TYR A 73 12.95 -23.42 -3.45
CA TYR A 73 11.67 -23.85 -2.90
C TYR A 73 10.51 -23.40 -3.79
N PRO A 74 9.37 -24.10 -3.75
CA PRO A 74 8.17 -23.74 -4.54
C PRO A 74 7.43 -22.55 -3.90
N ILE A 75 8.11 -21.41 -3.80
CA ILE A 75 7.54 -20.18 -3.26
C ILE A 75 6.55 -19.62 -4.27
N THR A 76 5.28 -19.54 -3.88
CA THR A 76 4.22 -19.00 -4.73
C THR A 76 3.91 -17.53 -4.43
N HIS A 77 4.04 -17.11 -3.17
CA HIS A 77 3.70 -15.78 -2.70
C HIS A 77 4.83 -15.14 -1.92
N MET A 78 4.97 -13.83 -2.05
CA MET A 78 5.78 -13.04 -1.13
C MET A 78 5.26 -11.60 -1.04
N SER A 79 5.52 -10.95 0.12
CA SER A 79 5.20 -9.54 0.34
C SER A 79 6.48 -8.73 0.44
N LEU A 80 6.56 -7.65 -0.31
CA LEU A 80 7.75 -6.80 -0.40
C LEU A 80 7.36 -5.32 -0.30
N VAL A 81 8.32 -4.48 -0.02
CA VAL A 81 8.25 -3.05 -0.33
C VAL A 81 8.96 -2.80 -1.67
N PRO A 82 8.65 -1.69 -2.38
CA PRO A 82 9.24 -1.41 -3.69
C PRO A 82 10.77 -1.51 -3.72
N GLN A 83 11.43 -0.99 -2.71
CA GLN A 83 12.89 -1.03 -2.59
C GLN A 83 13.46 -2.45 -2.55
N THR A 84 12.82 -3.36 -1.80
CA THR A 84 13.29 -4.75 -1.71
C THR A 84 13.05 -5.54 -3.00
N LEU A 85 11.97 -5.24 -3.74
CA LEU A 85 11.77 -5.78 -5.09
C LEU A 85 12.89 -5.31 -6.03
N LYS A 86 13.22 -4.02 -6.01
CA LYS A 86 14.32 -3.47 -6.81
C LYS A 86 15.63 -4.20 -6.51
N TRP A 87 16.00 -4.35 -5.25
CA TRP A 87 17.21 -5.08 -4.86
C TRP A 87 17.22 -6.52 -5.37
N LEU A 88 16.09 -7.23 -5.31
CA LEU A 88 16.00 -8.59 -5.84
C LEU A 88 16.18 -8.63 -7.36
N MET A 89 15.57 -7.69 -8.09
CA MET A 89 15.74 -7.61 -9.55
C MET A 89 17.18 -7.26 -9.94
N ASP A 90 17.80 -6.31 -9.26
CA ASP A 90 19.20 -5.91 -9.48
C ASP A 90 20.18 -7.08 -9.19
N ALA A 91 19.83 -7.96 -8.24
CA ALA A 91 20.61 -9.14 -7.89
C ALA A 91 20.29 -10.40 -8.73
N GLY A 92 19.35 -10.32 -9.69
CA GLY A 92 19.08 -11.38 -10.66
C GLY A 92 17.74 -12.08 -10.55
N LEU A 93 16.73 -11.48 -9.90
CA LEU A 93 15.34 -11.92 -10.03
C LEU A 93 14.77 -11.43 -11.39
N THR A 94 15.15 -12.12 -12.47
CA THR A 94 14.80 -11.76 -13.84
C THR A 94 13.71 -12.66 -14.45
N GLN A 95 13.11 -13.52 -13.65
CA GLN A 95 11.99 -14.38 -14.02
C GLN A 95 11.23 -14.82 -12.75
N PRO A 96 9.95 -15.19 -12.87
CA PRO A 96 9.10 -15.46 -11.69
C PRO A 96 9.47 -16.76 -10.94
N PHE A 97 10.16 -17.73 -11.57
CA PHE A 97 10.30 -19.08 -11.00
C PHE A 97 8.90 -19.66 -10.69
N SER A 98 8.64 -20.04 -9.43
CA SER A 98 7.31 -20.47 -8.96
C SER A 98 6.45 -19.34 -8.37
N LEU A 99 6.93 -18.11 -8.39
CA LEU A 99 6.15 -16.97 -7.88
C LEU A 99 4.92 -16.70 -8.74
N GLU A 100 3.77 -16.69 -8.10
CA GLU A 100 2.48 -16.35 -8.68
C GLU A 100 1.99 -14.97 -8.25
N LYS A 101 2.41 -14.51 -7.05
CA LYS A 101 1.99 -13.25 -6.44
C LYS A 101 3.16 -12.59 -5.70
N ILE A 102 3.48 -11.38 -6.11
CA ILE A 102 4.39 -10.48 -5.39
C ILE A 102 3.57 -9.29 -4.94
N LEU A 103 3.16 -9.27 -3.67
CA LEU A 103 2.36 -8.20 -3.08
C LEU A 103 3.25 -7.05 -2.64
N LEU A 104 3.10 -5.91 -3.27
CA LEU A 104 3.82 -4.68 -2.93
C LEU A 104 2.92 -3.74 -2.12
N GLY A 105 3.49 -3.10 -1.12
CA GLY A 105 2.80 -2.11 -0.31
C GLY A 105 3.77 -1.26 0.51
N GLY A 106 3.20 -0.34 1.30
CA GLY A 106 3.98 0.51 2.21
C GLY A 106 4.63 1.74 1.60
N ALA A 107 4.75 1.82 0.28
CA ALA A 107 5.23 2.98 -0.46
C ALA A 107 4.65 3.00 -1.87
N LYS A 108 4.68 4.16 -2.54
CA LYS A 108 4.28 4.27 -3.95
C LYS A 108 5.25 3.52 -4.86
N LEU A 109 4.70 2.92 -5.92
CA LEU A 109 5.46 2.30 -6.99
C LEU A 109 5.83 3.34 -8.04
N SER A 110 7.10 3.34 -8.48
CA SER A 110 7.48 4.10 -9.66
C SER A 110 7.07 3.37 -10.95
N PRO A 111 6.72 4.09 -12.02
CA PRO A 111 6.44 3.47 -13.32
C PRO A 111 7.60 2.60 -13.80
N GLN A 112 8.83 3.06 -13.64
CA GLN A 112 10.04 2.35 -14.06
C GLN A 112 10.19 1.00 -13.35
N LEU A 113 9.87 0.92 -12.05
CA LEU A 113 9.89 -0.33 -11.30
C LEU A 113 8.85 -1.33 -11.83
N ILE A 114 7.65 -0.85 -12.14
CA ILE A 114 6.57 -1.66 -12.70
C ILE A 114 6.95 -2.18 -14.08
N GLU A 115 7.45 -1.32 -14.96
CA GLU A 115 7.89 -1.69 -16.30
C GLU A 115 9.00 -2.73 -16.27
N GLN A 116 10.01 -2.56 -15.42
CA GLN A 116 11.10 -3.52 -15.26
C GLN A 116 10.57 -4.87 -14.73
N ALA A 117 9.69 -4.86 -13.74
CA ALA A 117 9.08 -6.07 -13.21
C ALA A 117 8.28 -6.81 -14.30
N PHE A 118 7.52 -6.10 -15.13
CA PHE A 118 6.77 -6.70 -16.24
C PHE A 118 7.69 -7.22 -17.36
N ALA A 119 8.82 -6.56 -17.65
CA ALA A 119 9.81 -7.07 -18.58
C ALA A 119 10.38 -8.43 -18.12
N TYR A 120 10.49 -8.64 -16.80
CA TYR A 120 10.87 -9.92 -16.19
C TYR A 120 9.70 -10.87 -15.95
N ARG A 121 8.48 -10.52 -16.38
CA ARG A 121 7.23 -11.27 -16.18
C ARG A 121 6.92 -11.54 -14.72
N LEU A 122 7.38 -10.69 -13.80
CA LEU A 122 7.09 -10.83 -12.38
C LEU A 122 5.61 -10.50 -12.11
N PRO A 123 4.91 -11.33 -11.32
CA PRO A 123 3.49 -11.17 -11.03
C PRO A 123 3.27 -10.14 -9.91
N VAL A 124 3.52 -8.87 -10.20
CA VAL A 124 3.49 -7.77 -9.22
C VAL A 124 2.07 -7.27 -9.01
N TYR A 125 1.65 -7.25 -7.76
CA TYR A 125 0.40 -6.66 -7.27
C TYR A 125 0.74 -5.42 -6.44
N ASN A 126 0.08 -4.30 -6.71
CA ASN A 126 0.17 -3.12 -5.85
C ASN A 126 -0.95 -3.15 -4.81
N SER A 127 -0.70 -2.65 -3.61
CA SER A 127 -1.70 -2.62 -2.57
C SER A 127 -1.60 -1.39 -1.68
N PHE A 128 -2.74 -1.04 -1.09
CA PHE A 128 -2.82 -0.01 -0.08
C PHE A 128 -3.60 -0.53 1.13
N GLY A 129 -3.09 -0.19 2.31
CA GLY A 129 -3.69 -0.51 3.60
C GLY A 129 -2.88 0.09 4.74
N MET A 130 -3.37 -0.09 5.94
CA MET A 130 -2.78 0.50 7.14
C MET A 130 -3.04 -0.37 8.36
N THR A 131 -2.45 0.00 9.50
CA THR A 131 -2.65 -0.73 10.76
C THR A 131 -4.12 -0.71 11.17
N GLU A 132 -4.81 0.39 10.95
CA GLU A 132 -6.22 0.61 11.27
C GLU A 132 -7.18 -0.29 10.47
N THR A 133 -6.71 -0.89 9.37
CA THR A 133 -7.49 -1.77 8.48
C THR A 133 -6.99 -3.21 8.46
N CYS A 134 -6.14 -3.60 9.42
CA CYS A 134 -5.55 -4.94 9.53
C CYS A 134 -4.82 -5.42 8.27
N SER A 135 -4.16 -4.56 7.55
CA SER A 135 -3.39 -4.73 6.33
C SER A 135 -4.09 -4.10 5.10
N GLN A 136 -3.80 -4.61 3.89
CA GLN A 136 -4.38 -4.03 2.67
C GLN A 136 -5.89 -4.29 2.55
N PHE A 137 -6.56 -3.33 1.92
CA PHE A 137 -7.96 -3.42 1.52
C PHE A 137 -8.18 -2.96 0.07
N LEU A 138 -7.15 -2.38 -0.55
CA LEU A 138 -7.09 -2.09 -1.98
C LEU A 138 -5.98 -2.94 -2.59
N THR A 139 -6.24 -3.53 -3.75
CA THR A 139 -5.28 -4.37 -4.46
C THR A 139 -5.42 -4.21 -5.96
N ALA A 140 -4.33 -3.87 -6.63
CA ALA A 140 -4.21 -3.82 -8.07
C ALA A 140 -3.49 -5.06 -8.59
N SER A 141 -4.15 -5.81 -9.47
CA SER A 141 -3.53 -6.93 -10.17
C SER A 141 -2.54 -6.45 -11.25
N PRO A 142 -1.67 -7.32 -11.78
CA PRO A 142 -0.82 -7.00 -12.92
C PRO A 142 -1.59 -6.45 -14.13
N GLN A 143 -2.82 -6.93 -14.37
CA GLN A 143 -3.66 -6.44 -15.45
C GLN A 143 -4.12 -5.01 -15.19
N MET A 144 -4.60 -4.72 -13.97
CA MET A 144 -5.00 -3.37 -13.57
C MET A 144 -3.83 -2.37 -13.66
N LEU A 145 -2.62 -2.78 -13.27
CA LEU A 145 -1.41 -1.95 -13.37
C LEU A 145 -0.98 -1.66 -14.82
N LYS A 146 -1.31 -2.53 -15.77
CA LYS A 146 -1.08 -2.26 -17.20
C LYS A 146 -2.07 -1.23 -17.75
N GLU A 147 -3.29 -1.20 -17.23
CA GLU A 147 -4.33 -0.25 -17.61
C GLU A 147 -4.10 1.10 -16.93
N ARG A 148 -3.69 1.07 -15.63
CA ARG A 148 -3.45 2.24 -14.79
C ARG A 148 -2.29 1.98 -13.82
N PHE A 149 -1.10 2.37 -14.21
CA PHE A 149 0.13 2.10 -13.44
C PHE A 149 0.18 2.78 -12.07
N ASP A 150 -0.57 3.86 -11.86
CA ASP A 150 -0.61 4.67 -10.64
C ASP A 150 -1.68 4.22 -9.64
N THR A 151 -2.48 3.20 -9.99
CA THR A 151 -3.55 2.72 -9.12
C THR A 151 -3.04 1.80 -8.00
N VAL A 152 -3.74 1.84 -6.88
CA VAL A 152 -3.66 0.82 -5.82
C VAL A 152 -4.78 -0.23 -5.97
N GLY A 153 -5.51 -0.21 -7.07
CA GLY A 153 -6.55 -1.16 -7.44
C GLY A 153 -7.93 -0.79 -6.95
N LYS A 154 -8.71 -1.82 -6.72
CA LYS A 154 -10.10 -1.72 -6.27
C LYS A 154 -10.24 -2.22 -4.83
N PRO A 155 -11.28 -1.80 -4.10
CA PRO A 155 -11.54 -2.31 -2.76
C PRO A 155 -11.86 -3.81 -2.79
N SER A 156 -11.47 -4.49 -1.71
CA SER A 156 -11.93 -5.86 -1.44
C SER A 156 -13.45 -5.90 -1.37
N GLU A 157 -14.07 -7.01 -1.76
CA GLU A 157 -15.54 -7.15 -1.87
C GLU A 157 -16.31 -6.87 -0.56
N ASN A 158 -15.65 -7.07 0.57
CA ASN A 158 -16.21 -6.84 1.92
C ASN A 158 -15.88 -5.45 2.49
N VAL A 159 -15.45 -4.52 1.65
CA VAL A 159 -15.01 -3.17 2.04
C VAL A 159 -15.68 -2.14 1.15
N GLU A 160 -16.23 -1.12 1.79
CA GLU A 160 -16.77 0.06 1.11
C GLU A 160 -15.79 1.23 1.22
N VAL A 161 -15.60 1.95 0.14
CA VAL A 161 -14.78 3.16 0.09
C VAL A 161 -15.54 4.33 -0.54
N LYS A 162 -15.26 5.53 -0.09
CA LYS A 162 -15.78 6.77 -0.70
C LYS A 162 -14.78 7.91 -0.54
N ILE A 163 -14.93 8.93 -1.38
CA ILE A 163 -14.15 10.17 -1.28
C ILE A 163 -14.99 11.24 -0.56
N LYS A 164 -14.42 11.80 0.51
CA LYS A 164 -15.03 12.89 1.27
C LYS A 164 -14.61 14.23 0.67
N ASN A 165 -15.62 15.09 0.39
CA ASN A 165 -15.42 16.44 -0.11
C ASN A 165 -14.47 16.53 -1.32
N PRO A 166 -14.76 15.82 -2.43
CA PRO A 166 -13.91 15.87 -3.59
C PRO A 166 -13.84 17.28 -4.18
N ASN A 167 -12.64 17.68 -4.63
CA ASN A 167 -12.46 18.92 -5.38
C ASN A 167 -12.91 18.76 -6.84
N ALA A 168 -12.68 19.77 -7.69
CA ALA A 168 -13.06 19.74 -9.11
C ALA A 168 -12.37 18.63 -9.92
N TYR A 169 -11.30 18.04 -9.38
CA TYR A 169 -10.56 16.92 -9.99
C TYR A 169 -10.92 15.56 -9.39
N GLY A 170 -11.90 15.50 -8.48
CA GLY A 170 -12.29 14.27 -7.80
C GLY A 170 -11.42 13.91 -6.59
N HIS A 171 -10.41 14.70 -6.26
CA HIS A 171 -9.48 14.42 -5.15
C HIS A 171 -10.11 14.84 -3.82
N GLY A 172 -10.10 13.95 -2.85
CA GLY A 172 -10.58 14.19 -1.49
C GLY A 172 -10.08 13.15 -0.52
N GLU A 173 -10.50 13.23 0.74
CA GLU A 173 -10.07 12.26 1.75
C GLU A 173 -10.73 10.89 1.50
N LEU A 174 -9.91 9.83 1.44
CA LEU A 174 -10.37 8.45 1.35
C LEU A 174 -11.00 8.02 2.67
N LEU A 175 -12.22 7.54 2.60
CA LEU A 175 -12.94 6.95 3.71
C LEU A 175 -13.19 5.47 3.45
N ILE A 176 -13.10 4.65 4.51
CA ILE A 176 -13.30 3.21 4.44
C ILE A 176 -14.28 2.72 5.50
N LYS A 177 -15.10 1.75 5.15
CA LYS A 177 -15.99 1.02 6.05
C LYS A 177 -15.93 -0.47 5.76
N GLY A 178 -15.81 -1.28 6.80
CA GLY A 178 -15.73 -2.74 6.70
C GLY A 178 -15.40 -3.37 8.04
N GLU A 179 -15.61 -4.66 8.17
CA GLU A 179 -15.31 -5.41 9.40
C GLU A 179 -13.79 -5.53 9.67
N ASN A 180 -12.96 -5.27 8.67
CA ASN A 180 -11.50 -5.20 8.79
C ASN A 180 -11.02 -3.90 9.48
N VAL A 181 -11.88 -2.90 9.64
CA VAL A 181 -11.55 -1.60 10.23
C VAL A 181 -11.62 -1.68 11.76
N MET A 182 -10.64 -1.11 12.45
CA MET A 182 -10.65 -0.98 13.91
C MET A 182 -11.90 -0.24 14.41
N ASN A 183 -12.28 -0.45 15.67
CA ASN A 183 -13.41 0.26 16.30
C ASN A 183 -13.03 1.61 16.94
N GLY A 184 -11.83 2.12 16.67
CA GLY A 184 -11.30 3.37 17.21
C GLY A 184 -9.94 3.19 17.88
N TYR A 185 -9.27 4.31 18.20
CA TYR A 185 -7.96 4.28 18.83
C TYR A 185 -8.05 4.03 20.34
N LEU A 186 -7.17 3.18 20.85
CA LEU A 186 -6.98 3.04 22.30
C LEU A 186 -6.25 4.27 22.88
N TYR A 187 -5.30 4.82 22.08
CA TYR A 187 -4.57 6.05 22.41
C TYR A 187 -4.25 6.83 21.13
N PRO A 188 -4.41 8.15 21.10
CA PRO A 188 -5.14 8.97 22.08
C PRO A 188 -6.64 8.63 22.07
N LYS A 189 -7.26 8.56 23.24
CA LYS A 189 -8.71 8.38 23.35
C LYS A 189 -9.42 9.62 22.81
N TYR A 190 -10.61 9.41 22.22
CA TYR A 190 -11.46 10.48 21.70
C TYR A 190 -10.78 11.35 20.62
N LEU A 191 -9.91 10.74 19.80
CA LEU A 191 -9.38 11.42 18.64
C LEU A 191 -10.57 11.86 17.76
N LYS A 192 -10.72 13.18 17.57
CA LYS A 192 -11.76 13.75 16.72
C LYS A 192 -11.58 13.28 15.28
N ASP A 193 -12.67 13.23 14.57
CA ASP A 193 -12.68 12.88 13.14
C ASP A 193 -12.08 11.52 12.83
N THR A 194 -12.20 10.53 13.74
CA THR A 194 -11.80 9.14 13.47
C THR A 194 -12.80 8.48 12.53
N PHE A 195 -14.09 8.71 12.74
CA PHE A 195 -15.18 8.21 11.90
C PHE A 195 -16.11 9.35 11.50
N ASP A 196 -16.74 9.22 10.32
CA ASP A 196 -17.83 10.11 9.94
C ASP A 196 -19.17 9.66 10.55
N ASN A 197 -20.25 10.41 10.28
CA ASN A 197 -21.59 10.12 10.82
C ASN A 197 -22.19 8.82 10.29
N ASP A 198 -21.70 8.30 9.15
CA ASP A 198 -22.16 7.06 8.53
C ASP A 198 -21.29 5.85 8.96
N GLY A 199 -20.30 6.08 9.84
CA GLY A 199 -19.42 5.07 10.38
C GLY A 199 -18.22 4.72 9.49
N TYR A 200 -17.89 5.56 8.51
CA TYR A 200 -16.67 5.41 7.72
C TYR A 200 -15.46 5.94 8.47
N PHE A 201 -14.41 5.14 8.53
CA PHE A 201 -13.11 5.55 9.06
C PHE A 201 -12.45 6.56 8.11
N GLN A 202 -11.98 7.67 8.67
CA GLN A 202 -11.28 8.73 7.95
C GLN A 202 -9.79 8.43 7.93
N THR A 203 -9.26 8.03 6.76
CA THR A 203 -7.88 7.53 6.64
C THR A 203 -6.83 8.63 6.80
N GLY A 204 -7.18 9.86 6.44
CA GLY A 204 -6.26 10.97 6.33
C GLY A 204 -5.41 10.94 5.06
N ASP A 205 -5.71 10.03 4.12
CA ASP A 205 -5.05 9.95 2.82
C ASP A 205 -5.92 10.61 1.75
N ILE A 206 -5.31 11.39 0.86
CA ILE A 206 -5.98 12.01 -0.27
C ILE A 206 -5.96 11.03 -1.44
N ALA A 207 -7.13 10.80 -2.01
CA ALA A 207 -7.33 9.85 -3.09
C ALA A 207 -8.37 10.33 -4.10
N GLU A 208 -8.44 9.64 -5.21
CA GLU A 208 -9.49 9.69 -6.21
C GLU A 208 -10.02 8.28 -6.46
N ILE A 209 -11.30 8.18 -6.78
CA ILE A 209 -11.91 6.95 -7.31
C ILE A 209 -12.46 7.33 -8.68
N ASP A 210 -11.95 6.68 -9.73
CA ASP A 210 -12.42 6.93 -11.09
C ASP A 210 -13.76 6.23 -11.39
N ASP A 211 -14.30 6.50 -12.59
CA ASP A 211 -15.58 5.94 -13.04
C ASP A 211 -15.58 4.41 -13.16
N GLU A 212 -14.41 3.79 -13.27
CA GLU A 212 -14.24 2.33 -13.31
C GLU A 212 -14.02 1.72 -11.92
N GLY A 213 -13.92 2.56 -10.88
CA GLY A 213 -13.72 2.17 -9.49
C GLY A 213 -12.26 1.91 -9.10
N TYR A 214 -11.29 2.34 -9.92
CA TYR A 214 -9.88 2.33 -9.55
C TYR A 214 -9.58 3.44 -8.57
N VAL A 215 -8.79 3.13 -7.55
CA VAL A 215 -8.35 4.09 -6.52
C VAL A 215 -6.92 4.50 -6.79
N MET A 216 -6.68 5.80 -6.83
CA MET A 216 -5.36 6.42 -6.86
C MET A 216 -5.11 7.16 -5.56
N ILE A 217 -3.97 6.91 -4.93
CA ILE A 217 -3.55 7.60 -3.69
C ILE A 217 -2.54 8.67 -4.04
N TYR A 218 -2.80 9.90 -3.62
CA TYR A 218 -1.93 11.04 -3.93
C TYR A 218 -0.99 11.34 -2.78
N ASP A 219 -1.51 11.68 -1.60
CA ASP A 219 -0.69 12.09 -0.46
C ASP A 219 -1.45 11.93 0.86
N ARG A 220 -0.76 12.18 1.98
CA ARG A 220 -1.39 12.34 3.28
C ARG A 220 -1.94 13.74 3.44
N ARG A 221 -3.18 13.88 3.94
CA ARG A 221 -3.83 15.17 4.17
C ARG A 221 -2.99 16.12 5.04
N LYS A 222 -2.27 15.59 6.02
CA LYS A 222 -1.40 16.38 6.91
C LYS A 222 -0.15 16.94 6.22
N ASP A 223 0.26 16.33 5.12
CA ASP A 223 1.46 16.69 4.36
C ASP A 223 1.09 17.57 3.14
N LEU A 224 -0.22 17.75 2.87
CA LEU A 224 -0.75 18.59 1.81
C LEU A 224 -0.38 20.05 2.05
N ILE A 225 0.21 20.70 1.03
CA ILE A 225 0.53 22.12 1.03
C ILE A 225 -0.64 22.87 0.40
N ILE A 226 -1.18 23.85 1.10
CA ILE A 226 -2.27 24.69 0.57
C ILE A 226 -1.69 26.07 0.25
N SER A 227 -1.54 26.37 -1.03
CA SER A 227 -0.97 27.61 -1.54
C SER A 227 -2.01 28.39 -2.34
N GLY A 228 -2.38 29.58 -1.87
CA GLY A 228 -3.37 30.41 -2.54
C GLY A 228 -4.75 29.76 -2.74
N GLY A 229 -5.10 28.77 -1.91
CA GLY A 229 -6.33 27.98 -2.03
C GLY A 229 -6.19 26.73 -2.92
N GLU A 230 -5.04 26.54 -3.59
CA GLU A 230 -4.76 25.37 -4.40
C GLU A 230 -4.04 24.29 -3.58
N ASN A 231 -4.38 23.03 -3.84
CA ASN A 231 -3.74 21.88 -3.22
C ASN A 231 -2.47 21.51 -4.00
N ILE A 232 -1.34 21.55 -3.33
CA ILE A 232 -0.05 21.08 -3.84
C ILE A 232 0.31 19.78 -3.12
N TYR A 233 0.57 18.75 -3.89
CA TYR A 233 0.94 17.42 -3.39
C TYR A 233 2.46 17.26 -3.39
N PRO A 234 3.14 17.27 -2.23
CA PRO A 234 4.61 17.15 -2.12
C PRO A 234 5.17 16.02 -2.93
N TYR A 235 4.57 14.85 -2.84
CA TYR A 235 5.01 13.67 -3.57
C TYR A 235 5.08 13.86 -5.10
N GLN A 236 4.14 14.61 -5.69
CA GLN A 236 4.18 14.86 -7.15
C GLN A 236 5.42 15.66 -7.54
N ILE A 237 5.76 16.68 -6.74
CA ILE A 237 6.96 17.51 -6.94
C ILE A 237 8.23 16.67 -6.75
N GLU A 238 8.28 15.88 -5.68
CA GLU A 238 9.40 14.98 -5.37
C GLU A 238 9.62 13.93 -6.48
N THR A 239 8.55 13.36 -7.02
CA THR A 239 8.63 12.39 -8.11
C THR A 239 9.21 13.03 -9.37
N ILE A 240 8.69 14.21 -9.76
CA ILE A 240 9.20 14.94 -10.93
C ILE A 240 10.67 15.33 -10.74
N ALA A 241 11.04 15.79 -9.54
CA ALA A 241 12.42 16.18 -9.25
C ALA A 241 13.40 15.01 -9.41
N LYS A 242 13.02 13.82 -8.97
CA LYS A 242 13.85 12.59 -9.06
C LYS A 242 14.06 12.09 -10.50
N ASP A 243 13.24 12.53 -11.45
CA ASP A 243 13.44 12.22 -12.88
C ASP A 243 14.56 13.02 -13.53
N PHE A 244 15.11 14.04 -12.86
CA PHE A 244 16.24 14.82 -13.37
C PHE A 244 17.58 14.14 -13.06
N GLU A 245 18.45 14.12 -14.06
CA GLU A 245 19.80 13.57 -13.92
C GLU A 245 20.58 14.27 -12.80
N GLY A 246 21.16 13.50 -11.90
CA GLY A 246 21.96 13.99 -10.76
C GLY A 246 21.17 14.24 -9.47
N ILE A 247 19.85 14.01 -9.45
CA ILE A 247 19.04 14.06 -8.24
C ILE A 247 18.80 12.64 -7.74
N GLU A 248 19.39 12.27 -6.59
CA GLU A 248 19.21 10.95 -5.98
C GLU A 248 17.94 10.87 -5.15
N ASP A 249 17.61 11.96 -4.44
CA ASP A 249 16.40 12.06 -3.62
C ASP A 249 15.91 13.51 -3.57
N ALA A 250 14.62 13.71 -3.26
CA ALA A 250 14.01 15.02 -3.15
C ALA A 250 12.93 15.00 -2.07
N VAL A 251 12.84 16.07 -1.29
CA VAL A 251 11.82 16.27 -0.25
C VAL A 251 11.18 17.63 -0.45
N CYS A 252 9.85 17.66 -0.57
CA CYS A 252 9.07 18.88 -0.68
C CYS A 252 8.32 19.14 0.64
N VAL A 253 8.47 20.35 1.19
CA VAL A 253 7.77 20.76 2.41
C VAL A 253 7.08 22.10 2.22
N GLY A 254 5.94 22.28 2.88
CA GLY A 254 5.24 23.55 2.94
C GLY A 254 5.86 24.45 4.01
N ILE A 255 6.21 25.66 3.65
CA ILE A 255 6.54 26.70 4.62
C ILE A 255 5.45 27.78 4.63
N SER A 256 5.27 28.44 5.78
CA SER A 256 4.32 29.53 5.90
C SER A 256 4.72 30.72 5.03
N ASP A 257 3.75 31.32 4.34
CA ASP A 257 3.88 32.50 3.51
C ASP A 257 2.71 33.45 3.78
N ASP A 258 3.00 34.74 3.94
CA ASP A 258 2.02 35.75 4.34
C ASP A 258 0.99 36.05 3.25
N ILE A 259 1.30 35.76 1.98
CA ILE A 259 0.43 36.02 0.82
C ILE A 259 -0.33 34.77 0.41
N TRP A 260 0.39 33.63 0.35
CA TRP A 260 -0.14 32.38 -0.20
C TRP A 260 -0.62 31.39 0.87
N GLY A 261 -0.40 31.68 2.17
CA GLY A 261 -0.65 30.79 3.30
C GLY A 261 0.48 29.78 3.46
N GLN A 262 0.76 29.01 2.43
CA GLN A 262 1.95 28.14 2.34
C GLN A 262 2.56 28.22 0.94
N VAL A 263 3.88 27.98 0.85
CA VAL A 263 4.58 27.79 -0.43
C VAL A 263 5.45 26.54 -0.35
N PRO A 264 5.56 25.75 -1.45
CA PRO A 264 6.40 24.57 -1.48
C PRO A 264 7.87 24.94 -1.56
N ILE A 265 8.70 24.25 -0.78
CA ILE A 265 10.17 24.28 -0.92
C ILE A 265 10.64 22.85 -1.16
N LEU A 266 11.49 22.68 -2.17
CA LEU A 266 12.12 21.42 -2.53
C LEU A 266 13.57 21.42 -2.05
N TYR A 267 13.96 20.35 -1.37
CA TYR A 267 15.32 20.07 -0.92
C TYR A 267 15.90 18.88 -1.66
#